data_f106e0360695d9c991b8c4ab50b400db
#
_entry.id   f106e0360695d9c991b8c4ab50b400db
#
_cell.length_a   1.000
_cell.length_b   1.000
_cell.length_c   1.000
_cell.angle_alpha   90.00
_cell.angle_beta   90.00
_cell.angle_gamma   90.00
#
_symmetry.space_group_name_H-M   'P 1'
#
loop_
_entity.id
_entity.type
_entity.pdbx_description
1 polymer ?
#
loop_
_entity_poly.entity_id
_entity_poly.type
_entity_poly.pdbx_seq_one_letter_code
_entity_poly.pdbx_strand_id
1 'polypeptide(L)'
;MAAKPNRPQLVAVDTNVLFDLADGLDDVVDAVSLIRERLPDARLLIPPTVQHELANWALRGDGQKRESARKAIQLGQSWRIFPVNLIAVRHGIAERIAEEIREKGLIPDEEVNDSLVLAESALLGCSMLLTNDEHLRGLDFERPTLELQAFDVTAPVIATPREIVRKFFQR
;
A
#
# COMPACT_ATOMS: atom_id res chain seq x y z
N MET A 1 17.29 22.35 22.07
CA MET A 1 16.06 21.84 21.42
C MET A 1 16.24 20.34 21.19
N ALA A 2 15.48 19.50 21.85
CA ALA A 2 15.48 18.08 21.58
C ALA A 2 14.89 17.84 20.19
N ALA A 3 15.64 17.20 19.30
CA ALA A 3 15.13 16.76 18.01
C ALA A 3 13.89 15.90 18.26
N LYS A 4 12.77 16.22 17.63
CA LYS A 4 11.58 15.33 17.65
C LYS A 4 12.05 13.95 17.21
N PRO A 5 11.70 12.86 17.94
CA PRO A 5 12.04 11.52 17.51
C PRO A 5 11.50 11.34 16.09
N ASN A 6 12.39 11.02 15.17
CA ASN A 6 12.03 10.79 13.77
C ASN A 6 11.10 9.57 13.77
N ARG A 7 9.81 9.79 13.56
CA ARG A 7 8.86 8.67 13.46
C ARG A 7 9.24 7.85 12.23
N PRO A 8 9.31 6.52 12.34
CA PRO A 8 9.62 5.68 11.20
C PRO A 8 8.62 5.97 10.06
N GLN A 9 9.12 6.09 8.85
CA GLN A 9 8.27 6.23 7.68
C GLN A 9 7.57 4.89 7.42
N LEU A 10 6.24 4.91 7.32
CA LEU A 10 5.45 3.72 7.03
C LEU A 10 5.12 3.71 5.54
N VAL A 11 5.36 2.58 4.89
CA VAL A 11 5.10 2.36 3.47
C VAL A 11 4.12 1.19 3.36
N ALA A 12 2.91 1.45 2.89
CA ALA A 12 1.96 0.40 2.57
C ALA A 12 2.32 -0.24 1.22
N VAL A 13 2.18 -1.55 1.13
CA VAL A 13 2.47 -2.33 -0.08
C VAL A 13 1.18 -3.01 -0.54
N ASP A 14 0.79 -2.77 -1.78
CA ASP A 14 -0.41 -3.31 -2.38
C ASP A 14 -0.22 -4.75 -2.89
N THR A 15 -1.32 -5.46 -3.10
CA THR A 15 -1.36 -6.87 -3.52
C THR A 15 -0.59 -7.11 -4.83
N ASN A 16 -0.79 -6.25 -5.83
CA ASN A 16 -0.11 -6.38 -7.12
C ASN A 16 1.43 -6.30 -6.99
N VAL A 17 1.92 -5.40 -6.14
CA VAL A 17 3.36 -5.28 -5.86
C VAL A 17 3.90 -6.52 -5.14
N LEU A 18 3.13 -7.11 -4.22
CA LEU A 18 3.53 -8.34 -3.53
C LEU A 18 3.57 -9.54 -4.48
N PHE A 19 2.65 -9.64 -5.44
CA PHE A 19 2.70 -10.65 -6.49
C PHE A 19 3.92 -10.47 -7.38
N ASP A 20 4.16 -9.26 -7.86
CA ASP A 20 5.30 -8.94 -8.70
C ASP A 20 6.64 -9.22 -7.97
N LEU A 21 6.70 -8.94 -6.66
CA LEU A 21 7.84 -9.27 -5.82
C LEU A 21 8.03 -10.79 -5.70
N ALA A 22 6.93 -11.53 -5.51
CA ALA A 22 6.95 -12.99 -5.43
C ALA A 22 7.40 -13.63 -6.75
N ASP A 23 7.04 -13.02 -7.86
CA ASP A 23 7.44 -13.46 -9.21
C ASP A 23 8.84 -12.97 -9.60
N GLY A 24 9.47 -12.13 -8.75
CA GLY A 24 10.85 -11.68 -8.92
C GLY A 24 11.03 -10.64 -10.01
N LEU A 25 10.01 -9.79 -10.25
CA LEU A 25 10.14 -8.70 -11.22
C LEU A 25 11.21 -7.70 -10.78
N ASP A 26 12.19 -7.47 -11.64
CA ASP A 26 13.38 -6.65 -11.34
C ASP A 26 13.04 -5.25 -10.80
N ASP A 27 12.14 -4.53 -11.46
CA ASP A 27 11.71 -3.18 -11.05
C ASP A 27 11.15 -3.17 -9.60
N VAL A 28 10.47 -4.24 -9.19
CA VAL A 28 9.87 -4.35 -7.85
C VAL A 28 10.92 -4.74 -6.81
N VAL A 29 11.77 -5.70 -7.13
CA VAL A 29 12.89 -6.12 -6.27
C VAL A 29 13.83 -4.94 -6.02
N ASP A 30 14.17 -4.19 -7.07
CA ASP A 30 15.03 -3.00 -6.98
C ASP A 30 14.36 -1.89 -6.16
N ALA A 31 13.06 -1.62 -6.38
CA ALA A 31 12.33 -0.61 -5.63
C ALA A 31 12.31 -0.90 -4.13
N VAL A 32 12.00 -2.14 -3.74
CA VAL A 32 11.98 -2.55 -2.33
C VAL A 32 13.38 -2.47 -1.72
N SER A 33 14.41 -2.87 -2.46
CA SER A 33 15.81 -2.77 -2.02
C SER A 33 16.24 -1.33 -1.82
N LEU A 34 15.90 -0.43 -2.77
CA LEU A 34 16.19 0.99 -2.70
C LEU A 34 15.49 1.70 -1.54
N ILE A 35 14.21 1.37 -1.29
CA ILE A 35 13.48 1.92 -0.12
C ILE A 35 14.25 1.57 1.15
N ARG A 36 14.72 0.34 1.30
CA ARG A 36 15.46 -0.09 2.49
C ARG A 36 16.82 0.55 2.63
N GLU A 37 17.55 0.70 1.52
CA GLU A 37 18.86 1.31 1.49
C GLU A 37 18.80 2.81 1.78
N ARG A 38 17.83 3.49 1.16
CA ARG A 38 17.73 4.96 1.23
C ARG A 38 16.91 5.46 2.41
N LEU A 39 16.00 4.64 2.92
CA LEU A 39 15.12 4.93 4.04
C LEU A 39 15.24 3.81 5.10
N PRO A 40 16.39 3.70 5.80
CA PRO A 40 16.68 2.56 6.69
C PRO A 40 15.68 2.44 7.84
N ASP A 41 15.05 3.54 8.25
CA ASP A 41 14.00 3.56 9.28
C ASP A 41 12.60 3.29 8.74
N ALA A 42 12.43 3.13 7.41
CA ALA A 42 11.15 2.83 6.82
C ALA A 42 10.68 1.42 7.17
N ARG A 43 9.38 1.29 7.44
CA ARG A 43 8.72 0.01 7.66
C ARG A 43 7.72 -0.24 6.55
N LEU A 44 7.86 -1.36 5.87
CA LEU A 44 6.91 -1.80 4.85
C LEU A 44 5.80 -2.60 5.53
N LEU A 45 4.56 -2.26 5.22
CA LEU A 45 3.35 -2.80 5.85
C LEU A 45 2.42 -3.41 4.82
N ILE A 46 1.71 -4.47 5.23
CA ILE A 46 0.61 -5.06 4.46
C ILE A 46 -0.70 -4.64 5.12
N PRO A 47 -1.50 -3.74 4.48
CA PRO A 47 -2.79 -3.32 5.00
C PRO A 47 -3.79 -4.48 5.13
N PRO A 48 -4.85 -4.34 5.96
CA PRO A 48 -5.83 -5.40 6.19
C PRO A 48 -6.49 -5.95 4.91
N THR A 49 -6.95 -5.08 4.02
CA THR A 49 -7.57 -5.51 2.75
C THR A 49 -6.60 -6.31 1.89
N VAL A 50 -5.33 -5.90 1.79
CA VAL A 50 -4.29 -6.64 1.07
C VAL A 50 -4.07 -8.03 1.68
N GLN A 51 -4.08 -8.15 3.02
CA GLN A 51 -3.99 -9.45 3.68
C GLN A 51 -5.17 -10.36 3.31
N HIS A 52 -6.38 -9.82 3.28
CA HIS A 52 -7.59 -10.54 2.88
C HIS A 52 -7.50 -11.02 1.42
N GLU A 53 -7.04 -10.17 0.51
CA GLU A 53 -6.82 -10.52 -0.90
C GLU A 53 -5.80 -11.65 -1.04
N LEU A 54 -4.64 -11.54 -0.41
CA LEU A 54 -3.61 -12.58 -0.41
C LEU A 54 -4.15 -13.91 0.11
N ALA A 55 -4.86 -13.89 1.24
CA ALA A 55 -5.46 -15.07 1.82
C ALA A 55 -6.50 -15.71 0.89
N ASN A 56 -7.35 -14.90 0.27
CA ASN A 56 -8.36 -15.37 -0.68
C ASN A 56 -7.71 -16.01 -1.91
N TRP A 57 -6.71 -15.38 -2.50
CA TRP A 57 -5.97 -15.93 -3.64
C TRP A 57 -5.20 -17.22 -3.27
N ALA A 58 -4.60 -17.28 -2.08
CA ALA A 58 -3.89 -18.45 -1.60
C ALA A 58 -4.81 -19.66 -1.36
N LEU A 59 -6.07 -19.42 -1.01
CA LEU A 59 -7.07 -20.46 -0.74
C LEU A 59 -7.89 -20.82 -1.98
N ARG A 60 -8.34 -19.83 -2.74
CA ARG A 60 -9.36 -19.95 -3.79
C ARG A 60 -8.87 -19.60 -5.19
N GLY A 61 -7.68 -19.03 -5.32
CA GLY A 61 -7.09 -18.67 -6.60
C GLY A 61 -6.87 -19.89 -7.49
N ASP A 62 -6.77 -19.67 -8.77
CA ASP A 62 -6.34 -20.67 -9.74
C ASP A 62 -4.80 -20.79 -9.79
N GLY A 63 -4.30 -21.86 -10.35
CA GLY A 63 -2.92 -22.22 -10.61
C GLY A 63 -1.85 -21.22 -10.18
N GLN A 64 -1.44 -20.35 -11.09
CA GLN A 64 -0.34 -19.41 -10.87
C GLN A 64 -0.64 -18.36 -9.79
N LYS A 65 -1.85 -17.79 -9.77
CA LYS A 65 -2.20 -16.78 -8.77
C LYS A 65 -2.19 -17.33 -7.34
N ARG A 66 -2.63 -18.57 -7.16
CA ARG A 66 -2.52 -19.27 -5.86
C ARG A 66 -1.08 -19.43 -5.42
N GLU A 67 -0.21 -19.84 -6.33
CA GLU A 67 1.23 -19.99 -6.06
C GLU A 67 1.88 -18.65 -5.71
N SER A 68 1.63 -17.61 -6.51
CA SER A 68 2.17 -16.27 -6.25
C SER A 68 1.69 -15.71 -4.91
N ALA A 69 0.41 -15.91 -4.56
CA ALA A 69 -0.12 -15.47 -3.27
C ALA A 69 0.56 -16.20 -2.09
N ARG A 70 0.71 -17.51 -2.17
CA ARG A 70 1.40 -18.31 -1.13
C ARG A 70 2.86 -17.88 -1.00
N LYS A 71 3.54 -17.68 -2.11
CA LYS A 71 4.92 -17.23 -2.14
C LYS A 71 5.05 -15.81 -1.57
N ALA A 72 4.13 -14.91 -1.90
CA ALA A 72 4.09 -13.55 -1.35
C ALA A 72 3.94 -13.55 0.18
N ILE A 73 3.06 -14.41 0.73
CA ILE A 73 2.88 -14.57 2.18
C ILE A 73 4.18 -15.06 2.83
N GLN A 74 4.85 -16.04 2.24
CA GLN A 74 6.12 -16.59 2.75
C GLN A 74 7.26 -15.57 2.66
N LEU A 75 7.38 -14.89 1.52
CA LEU A 75 8.42 -13.89 1.28
C LEU A 75 8.22 -12.63 2.13
N GLY A 76 7.00 -12.29 2.48
CA GLY A 76 6.70 -11.12 3.31
C GLY A 76 7.57 -11.06 4.57
N GLN A 77 7.76 -12.19 5.25
CA GLN A 77 8.62 -12.27 6.43
C GLN A 77 10.09 -12.04 6.10
N SER A 78 10.61 -12.71 5.07
CA SER A 78 12.02 -12.58 4.66
C SER A 78 12.34 -11.18 4.13
N TRP A 79 11.39 -10.57 3.46
CA TRP A 79 11.47 -9.20 2.99
C TRP A 79 11.12 -8.17 4.07
N ARG A 80 10.82 -8.59 5.30
CA ARG A 80 10.41 -7.72 6.41
C ARG A 80 9.29 -6.76 6.02
N ILE A 81 8.27 -7.28 5.33
CA ILE A 81 7.02 -6.60 5.03
C ILE A 81 5.98 -7.19 5.98
N PHE A 82 5.48 -6.37 6.90
CA PHE A 82 4.71 -6.88 8.04
C PHE A 82 3.21 -6.65 7.87
N PRO A 83 2.38 -7.68 8.11
CA PRO A 83 0.95 -7.49 8.22
C PRO A 83 0.63 -6.63 9.43
N VAL A 84 -0.27 -5.67 9.25
CA VAL A 84 -0.78 -4.80 10.31
C VAL A 84 -2.29 -4.83 10.30
N ASN A 85 -2.91 -4.54 11.45
CA ASN A 85 -4.35 -4.50 11.54
C ASN A 85 -4.81 -3.17 12.14
N LEU A 86 -6.05 -2.82 11.86
CA LEU A 86 -6.75 -1.71 12.48
C LEU A 86 -7.58 -2.22 13.65
N ILE A 87 -7.74 -1.42 14.68
CA ILE A 87 -8.75 -1.70 15.71
C ILE A 87 -10.15 -1.55 15.12
N ALA A 88 -11.15 -2.21 15.71
CA ALA A 88 -12.50 -2.33 15.15
C ALA A 88 -13.11 -0.98 14.72
N VAL A 89 -12.99 0.07 15.55
CA VAL A 89 -13.52 1.39 15.22
C VAL A 89 -12.83 2.00 13.99
N ARG A 90 -11.54 1.76 13.81
CA ARG A 90 -10.80 2.26 12.65
C ARG A 90 -11.14 1.51 11.38
N HIS A 91 -11.53 0.23 11.45
CA HIS A 91 -12.09 -0.47 10.29
C HIS A 91 -13.35 0.20 9.78
N GLY A 92 -14.29 0.54 10.67
CA GLY A 92 -15.49 1.27 10.28
C GLY A 92 -15.20 2.66 9.68
N ILE A 93 -14.18 3.35 10.19
CA ILE A 93 -13.72 4.62 9.61
C ILE A 93 -13.13 4.39 8.21
N ALA A 94 -12.31 3.35 8.02
CA ALA A 94 -11.75 3.00 6.71
C ALA A 94 -12.85 2.74 5.67
N GLU A 95 -13.87 1.97 6.04
CA GLU A 95 -15.04 1.69 5.19
C GLU A 95 -15.76 2.99 4.81
N ARG A 96 -15.98 3.89 5.76
CA ARG A 96 -16.63 5.18 5.50
C ARG A 96 -15.81 6.07 4.58
N ILE A 97 -14.50 6.17 4.80
CA ILE A 97 -13.60 6.92 3.92
C ILE A 97 -13.61 6.32 2.51
N ALA A 98 -13.51 5.00 2.38
CA ALA A 98 -13.50 4.30 1.10
C ALA A 98 -14.81 4.53 0.32
N GLU A 99 -15.96 4.50 1.01
CA GLU A 99 -17.26 4.82 0.44
C GLU A 99 -17.30 6.26 -0.08
N GLU A 100 -16.89 7.24 0.73
CA GLU A 100 -16.85 8.66 0.35
C GLU A 100 -15.96 8.91 -0.89
N ILE A 101 -14.79 8.27 -0.96
CA ILE A 101 -13.87 8.35 -2.10
C ILE A 101 -14.54 7.86 -3.37
N ARG A 102 -15.32 6.77 -3.31
CA ARG A 102 -16.06 6.24 -4.46
C ARG A 102 -17.27 7.10 -4.81
N GLU A 103 -18.08 7.51 -3.83
CA GLU A 103 -19.22 8.40 -4.04
C GLU A 103 -18.85 9.70 -4.73
N LYS A 104 -17.66 10.22 -4.46
CA LYS A 104 -17.11 11.41 -5.12
C LYS A 104 -16.45 11.13 -6.47
N GLY A 105 -16.45 9.88 -6.90
CA GLY A 105 -15.90 9.47 -8.20
C GLY A 105 -14.38 9.62 -8.31
N LEU A 106 -13.65 9.58 -7.18
CA LEU A 106 -12.19 9.57 -7.21
C LEU A 106 -11.65 8.21 -7.65
N ILE A 107 -12.30 7.16 -7.18
CA ILE A 107 -12.06 5.77 -7.58
C ILE A 107 -13.39 5.23 -8.09
N PRO A 108 -13.43 4.38 -9.15
CA PRO A 108 -14.66 3.77 -9.62
C PRO A 108 -15.40 3.04 -8.49
N ASP A 109 -16.74 3.05 -8.56
CA ASP A 109 -17.59 2.50 -7.49
C ASP A 109 -17.39 0.99 -7.29
N GLU A 110 -17.06 0.27 -8.35
CA GLU A 110 -16.72 -1.15 -8.33
C GLU A 110 -15.38 -1.48 -7.68
N GLU A 111 -14.45 -0.53 -7.60
CA GLU A 111 -13.10 -0.72 -7.06
C GLU A 111 -13.08 -0.55 -5.53
N VAL A 112 -13.83 -1.41 -4.86
CA VAL A 112 -14.00 -1.38 -3.39
C VAL A 112 -12.66 -1.60 -2.67
N ASN A 113 -11.87 -2.58 -3.12
CA ASN A 113 -10.61 -2.93 -2.47
C ASN A 113 -9.58 -1.80 -2.60
N ASP A 114 -9.45 -1.18 -3.77
CA ASP A 114 -8.51 -0.07 -3.98
C ASP A 114 -8.83 1.11 -3.09
N SER A 115 -10.11 1.45 -2.96
CA SER A 115 -10.55 2.51 -2.06
C SER A 115 -10.29 2.17 -0.58
N LEU A 116 -10.45 0.91 -0.18
CA LEU A 116 -10.12 0.43 1.17
C LEU A 116 -8.61 0.46 1.43
N VAL A 117 -7.79 -0.01 0.50
CA VAL A 117 -6.32 0.01 0.63
C VAL A 117 -5.81 1.44 0.82
N LEU A 118 -6.36 2.41 0.07
CA LEU A 118 -6.02 3.82 0.24
C LEU A 118 -6.44 4.35 1.62
N ALA A 119 -7.67 4.10 2.04
CA ALA A 119 -8.21 4.53 3.34
C ALA A 119 -7.44 3.91 4.52
N GLU A 120 -7.16 2.62 4.47
CA GLU A 120 -6.38 1.89 5.48
C GLU A 120 -4.95 2.43 5.57
N SER A 121 -4.30 2.66 4.43
CA SER A 121 -2.96 3.22 4.37
C SER A 121 -2.89 4.62 5.01
N ALA A 122 -3.88 5.46 4.76
CA ALA A 122 -3.99 6.78 5.38
C ALA A 122 -4.20 6.68 6.91
N LEU A 123 -5.12 5.81 7.36
CA LEU A 123 -5.40 5.59 8.79
C LEU A 123 -4.22 4.97 9.55
N LEU A 124 -3.43 4.14 8.90
CA LEU A 124 -2.19 3.59 9.45
C LEU A 124 -1.09 4.65 9.57
N GLY A 125 -1.28 5.83 8.96
CA GLY A 125 -0.30 6.90 8.95
C GLY A 125 0.86 6.63 7.98
N CYS A 126 0.61 5.86 6.92
CA CYS A 126 1.61 5.60 5.89
C CYS A 126 1.95 6.90 5.14
N SER A 127 3.22 7.15 4.96
CA SER A 127 3.70 8.26 4.13
C SER A 127 3.64 7.94 2.64
N MET A 128 3.62 6.65 2.30
CA MET A 128 3.59 6.16 0.92
C MET A 128 2.71 4.91 0.80
N LEU A 129 2.03 4.79 -0.34
CA LEU A 129 1.39 3.57 -0.82
C LEU A 129 2.09 3.14 -2.12
N LEU A 130 2.72 1.98 -2.08
CA LEU A 130 3.41 1.38 -3.23
C LEU A 130 2.44 0.47 -3.97
N THR A 131 2.09 0.84 -5.21
CA THR A 131 1.12 0.13 -6.03
C THR A 131 1.42 0.25 -7.53
N ASN A 132 1.02 -0.76 -8.31
CA ASN A 132 0.98 -0.71 -9.77
C ASN A 132 -0.44 -0.49 -10.30
N ASP A 133 -1.44 -0.38 -9.43
CA ASP A 133 -2.82 -0.22 -9.82
C ASP A 133 -3.08 1.11 -10.56
N GLU A 134 -3.79 1.03 -11.69
CA GLU A 134 -4.04 2.19 -12.55
C GLU A 134 -5.02 3.18 -11.94
N HIS A 135 -6.00 2.73 -11.17
CA HIS A 135 -6.98 3.59 -10.52
C HIS A 135 -6.33 4.41 -9.41
N LEU A 136 -5.43 3.79 -8.65
CA LEU A 136 -4.68 4.47 -7.58
C LEU A 136 -3.62 5.42 -8.14
N ARG A 137 -2.79 4.99 -9.12
CA ARG A 137 -1.75 5.85 -9.71
C ARG A 137 -2.30 7.00 -10.54
N GLY A 138 -3.51 6.87 -11.07
CA GLY A 138 -4.18 7.91 -11.86
C GLY A 138 -4.81 9.02 -11.02
N LEU A 139 -4.82 8.89 -9.68
CA LEU A 139 -5.39 9.89 -8.80
C LEU A 139 -4.58 11.20 -8.83
N ASP A 140 -5.28 12.30 -9.05
CA ASP A 140 -4.74 13.63 -8.75
C ASP A 140 -4.55 13.74 -7.24
N PHE A 141 -3.33 14.01 -6.81
CA PHE A 141 -2.97 14.02 -5.38
C PHE A 141 -3.76 15.05 -4.55
N GLU A 142 -4.18 16.15 -5.14
CA GLU A 142 -4.90 17.21 -4.43
C GLU A 142 -6.28 16.73 -3.95
N ARG A 143 -7.03 16.05 -4.79
CA ARG A 143 -8.40 15.61 -4.47
C ARG A 143 -8.45 14.60 -3.31
N PRO A 144 -7.72 13.46 -3.34
CA PRO A 144 -7.67 12.55 -2.21
C PRO A 144 -7.18 13.21 -0.92
N THR A 145 -6.24 14.14 -1.03
CA THR A 145 -5.72 14.87 0.14
C THR A 145 -6.82 15.66 0.83
N LEU A 146 -7.63 16.40 0.08
CA LEU A 146 -8.74 17.19 0.64
C LEU A 146 -9.81 16.28 1.28
N GLU A 147 -10.16 15.18 0.63
CA GLU A 147 -11.16 14.25 1.15
C GLU A 147 -10.69 13.56 2.44
N LEU A 148 -9.44 13.12 2.48
CA LEU A 148 -8.87 12.48 3.66
C LEU A 148 -8.68 13.45 4.82
N GLN A 149 -8.39 14.72 4.55
CA GLN A 149 -8.34 15.77 5.58
C GLN A 149 -9.68 15.97 6.29
N ALA A 150 -10.80 15.74 5.61
CA ALA A 150 -12.11 15.80 6.26
C ALA A 150 -12.29 14.76 7.37
N PHE A 151 -11.51 13.69 7.35
CA PHE A 151 -11.44 12.65 8.39
C PHE A 151 -10.21 12.80 9.33
N ASP A 152 -9.52 13.93 9.25
CA ASP A 152 -8.31 14.20 10.05
C ASP A 152 -7.17 13.18 9.79
N VAL A 153 -7.07 12.69 8.56
CA VAL A 153 -5.99 11.79 8.12
C VAL A 153 -5.23 12.39 6.93
N THR A 154 -3.96 12.01 6.82
CA THR A 154 -3.09 12.47 5.74
C THR A 154 -3.05 11.46 4.61
N ALA A 155 -3.22 11.89 3.37
CA ALA A 155 -3.09 11.05 2.21
C ALA A 155 -1.64 10.54 2.05
N PRO A 156 -1.42 9.23 1.83
CA PRO A 156 -0.11 8.73 1.46
C PRO A 156 0.26 9.19 0.04
N VAL A 157 1.53 9.38 -0.21
CA VAL A 157 2.03 9.52 -1.58
C VAL A 157 1.86 8.18 -2.29
N ILE A 158 1.18 8.18 -3.43
CA ILE A 158 1.04 6.99 -4.26
C ILE A 158 2.21 6.92 -5.23
N ALA A 159 2.94 5.81 -5.21
CA ALA A 159 4.11 5.60 -6.07
C ALA A 159 4.14 4.19 -6.64
N THR A 160 4.63 4.06 -7.87
CA THR A 160 4.92 2.77 -8.47
C THR A 160 6.36 2.33 -8.18
N PRO A 161 6.66 1.01 -8.17
CA PRO A 161 8.04 0.54 -8.09
C PRO A 161 8.96 1.20 -9.12
N ARG A 162 8.48 1.34 -10.36
CA ARG A 162 9.23 1.98 -11.44
C ARG A 162 9.57 3.45 -11.17
N GLU A 163 8.66 4.20 -10.56
CA GLU A 163 8.92 5.59 -10.15
C GLU A 163 9.97 5.68 -9.06
N ILE A 164 9.94 4.75 -8.09
CA ILE A 164 10.96 4.65 -7.05
C ILE A 164 12.34 4.40 -7.68
N VAL A 165 12.45 3.42 -8.55
CA VAL A 165 13.70 3.10 -9.25
C VAL A 165 14.20 4.31 -10.03
N ARG A 166 13.36 4.94 -10.85
CA ARG A 166 13.74 6.15 -11.59
C ARG A 166 14.25 7.26 -10.69
N LYS A 167 13.52 7.56 -9.62
CA LYS A 167 13.83 8.68 -8.74
C LYS A 167 15.18 8.52 -8.04
N PHE A 168 15.54 7.31 -7.67
CA PHE A 168 16.76 7.03 -6.92
C PHE A 168 17.97 6.69 -7.82
N PHE A 169 17.76 6.25 -9.06
CA PHE A 169 18.84 6.02 -10.02
C PHE A 169 19.19 7.24 -10.88
N GLN A 170 18.32 8.24 -10.97
CA GLN A 170 18.65 9.51 -11.61
C GLN A 170 19.48 10.38 -10.66
N ARG A 171 20.79 10.14 -10.66
CA ARG A 171 21.81 11.07 -10.19
C ARG A 171 22.82 11.36 -11.29
#